data_8a754a29a819d3840ab148039c49b9b1
#
_entry.id   8a754a29a819d3840ab148039c49b9b1
#
_cell.length_a   1.000
_cell.length_b   1.000
_cell.length_c   1.000
_cell.angle_alpha   90.00
_cell.angle_beta   90.00
_cell.angle_gamma   90.00
#
_symmetry.space_group_name_H-M   'P 1'
#
loop_
_entity.id
_entity.type
_entity.pdbx_description
1 polymer ?
#
loop_
_entity_poly.entity_id
_entity_poly.type
_entity_poly.pdbx_seq_one_letter_code
_entity_poly.pdbx_strand_id
1 'polypeptide(L)'
;FFNQPIFEKFLRSEAIKHNNIDIKLGYKLTNIDAQESINNLTLLNINNEENEYITSNYVLACDGANSFVRKALNIESFDYKCDQDWVVVDYQVDDKYKINTDRYQICDYKRPTTIVPITGQHVRWEFKVNPDDNLETLEDEKNIRKMMKPHLWRLNPEIPLHSGKLLRSSAYTFHGLLAKNFKFNNCFLLGDAAHQMPPFLGQGLCQGIKDSYNLCWKLSGVMNNIFNKEILNTYSLERKGIVDFVIKGAMKQGDIIGSQDWLTATLRDIYLNVASYIPKLLKPLKFQKPWKIKNGMIDNDLFPNDVNGVIIPHPSLDIKVDNKLFD
;
A
#
# COMPACT_ATOMS: atom_id res chain seq x y z
N PHE A 1 -1.73 12.54 5.08
CA PHE A 1 -0.67 11.96 4.24
C PHE A 1 0.68 12.35 4.78
N PHE A 2 1.69 11.52 4.51
CA PHE A 2 3.07 11.73 4.95
C PHE A 2 4.02 11.49 3.78
N ASN A 3 5.22 12.03 3.90
CA ASN A 3 6.26 11.79 2.91
C ASN A 3 6.98 10.49 3.25
N GLN A 4 6.83 9.46 2.40
CA GLN A 4 7.39 8.13 2.65
C GLN A 4 8.92 8.13 2.86
N PRO A 5 9.75 8.79 2.02
CA PRO A 5 11.19 8.86 2.25
C PRO A 5 11.60 9.44 3.61
N ILE A 6 10.88 10.47 4.09
CA ILE A 6 11.14 11.07 5.40
C ILE A 6 10.79 10.06 6.51
N PHE A 7 9.66 9.37 6.38
CA PHE A 7 9.23 8.35 7.34
C PHE A 7 10.19 7.16 7.39
N GLU A 8 10.65 6.68 6.24
CA GLU A 8 11.65 5.60 6.18
C GLU A 8 12.97 6.01 6.82
N LYS A 9 13.45 7.24 6.57
CA LYS A 9 14.65 7.77 7.21
C LYS A 9 14.50 7.81 8.73
N PHE A 10 13.35 8.25 9.22
CA PHE A 10 13.03 8.24 10.65
C PHE A 10 13.07 6.83 11.21
N LEU A 11 12.37 5.86 10.60
CA LEU A 11 12.36 4.48 11.07
C LEU A 11 13.77 3.86 11.12
N ARG A 12 14.60 4.12 10.11
CA ARG A 12 16.00 3.66 10.11
C ARG A 12 16.81 4.30 11.25
N SER A 13 16.62 5.60 11.49
CA SER A 13 17.30 6.29 12.59
C SER A 13 16.88 5.77 13.96
N GLU A 14 15.63 5.32 14.11
CA GLU A 14 15.19 4.64 15.34
C GLU A 14 15.75 3.23 15.44
N ALA A 15 15.71 2.45 14.36
CA ALA A 15 16.20 1.06 14.37
C ALA A 15 17.67 0.95 14.75
N ILE A 16 18.53 1.86 14.30
CA ILE A 16 19.98 1.89 14.60
C ILE A 16 20.25 2.06 16.11
N LYS A 17 19.32 2.64 16.89
CA LYS A 17 19.48 2.81 18.34
C LYS A 17 19.40 1.49 19.11
N HIS A 18 18.97 0.42 18.48
CA HIS A 18 18.80 -0.89 19.09
C HIS A 18 19.98 -1.81 18.76
N ASN A 19 20.72 -2.25 19.77
CA ASN A 19 21.92 -3.09 19.61
C ASN A 19 21.65 -4.49 19.04
N ASN A 20 20.40 -4.92 19.00
CA ASN A 20 19.97 -6.20 18.44
C ASN A 20 19.48 -6.10 16.99
N ILE A 21 19.65 -4.94 16.35
CA ILE A 21 19.28 -4.71 14.95
C ILE A 21 20.55 -4.36 14.16
N ASP A 22 20.84 -5.16 13.14
CA ASP A 22 21.90 -4.89 12.16
C ASP A 22 21.28 -4.51 10.82
N ILE A 23 21.59 -3.30 10.31
CA ILE A 23 21.08 -2.78 9.04
C ILE A 23 22.19 -2.82 8.01
N LYS A 24 22.09 -3.72 7.04
CA LYS A 24 23.01 -3.86 5.92
C LYS A 24 22.45 -3.20 4.66
N LEU A 25 22.91 -1.98 4.35
CA LEU A 25 22.59 -1.30 3.09
C LEU A 25 23.56 -1.72 1.98
N GLY A 26 23.08 -1.74 0.73
CA GLY A 26 23.88 -2.15 -0.42
C GLY A 26 24.04 -3.67 -0.54
N TYR A 27 23.16 -4.45 0.10
CA TYR A 27 23.11 -5.90 -0.04
C TYR A 27 21.84 -6.33 -0.76
N LYS A 28 21.99 -7.35 -1.59
CA LYS A 28 20.90 -7.99 -2.33
C LYS A 28 20.86 -9.48 -2.01
N LEU A 29 19.71 -10.01 -1.61
CA LEU A 29 19.51 -11.45 -1.49
C LEU A 29 19.50 -12.07 -2.90
N THR A 30 20.40 -13.02 -3.16
CA THR A 30 20.56 -13.69 -4.46
C THR A 30 20.21 -15.17 -4.42
N ASN A 31 20.24 -15.78 -3.23
CA ASN A 31 19.81 -17.16 -3.05
C ASN A 31 19.18 -17.38 -1.68
N ILE A 32 18.20 -18.26 -1.62
CA ILE A 32 17.54 -18.71 -0.40
C ILE A 32 17.28 -20.22 -0.48
N ASP A 33 17.84 -20.96 0.47
CA ASP A 33 17.51 -22.35 0.74
C ASP A 33 16.70 -22.39 2.05
N ALA A 34 15.38 -22.52 1.91
CA ALA A 34 14.42 -22.42 2.99
C ALA A 34 14.09 -23.82 3.55
N GLN A 35 14.67 -24.18 4.67
CA GLN A 35 14.42 -25.44 5.37
C GLN A 35 13.44 -25.23 6.56
N GLU A 36 12.97 -26.30 7.16
CA GLU A 36 12.02 -26.23 8.27
C GLU A 36 12.59 -25.62 9.56
N SER A 37 13.89 -25.77 9.77
CA SER A 37 14.54 -25.31 11.00
C SER A 37 15.41 -24.07 10.80
N ILE A 38 16.12 -24.00 9.67
CA ILE A 38 17.09 -22.94 9.40
C ILE A 38 17.05 -22.58 7.91
N ASN A 39 17.26 -21.31 7.60
CA ASN A 39 17.35 -20.84 6.23
C ASN A 39 18.79 -20.46 5.93
N ASN A 40 19.32 -20.90 4.78
CA ASN A 40 20.63 -20.49 4.27
C ASN A 40 20.45 -19.42 3.20
N LEU A 41 21.08 -18.28 3.38
CA LEU A 41 20.90 -17.10 2.55
C LEU A 41 22.23 -16.68 1.95
N THR A 42 22.23 -16.31 0.67
CA THR A 42 23.38 -15.69 0.01
C THR A 42 23.03 -14.22 -0.27
N LEU A 43 23.82 -13.33 0.29
CA LEU A 43 23.72 -11.89 0.09
C LEU A 43 24.86 -11.42 -0.81
N LEU A 44 24.53 -10.71 -1.88
CA LEU A 44 25.53 -10.04 -2.72
C LEU A 44 25.70 -8.60 -2.23
N ASN A 45 26.91 -8.24 -1.83
CA ASN A 45 27.27 -6.85 -1.61
C ASN A 45 27.42 -6.15 -2.97
N ILE A 46 26.55 -5.16 -3.24
CA ILE A 46 26.48 -4.48 -4.55
C ILE A 46 27.74 -3.62 -4.81
N ASN A 47 28.44 -3.18 -3.75
CA ASN A 47 29.57 -2.27 -3.89
C ASN A 47 30.88 -2.97 -4.30
N ASN A 48 31.11 -4.20 -3.81
CA ASN A 48 32.34 -4.96 -4.07
C ASN A 48 32.09 -6.30 -4.77
N GLU A 49 30.84 -6.61 -5.11
CA GLU A 49 30.41 -7.86 -5.78
C GLU A 49 30.74 -9.14 -5.02
N GLU A 50 31.00 -9.07 -3.72
CA GLU A 50 31.30 -10.23 -2.88
C GLU A 50 30.00 -10.83 -2.29
N ASN A 51 30.02 -12.16 -2.19
CA ASN A 51 28.93 -12.89 -1.53
C ASN A 51 29.20 -13.05 -0.03
N GLU A 52 28.16 -12.77 0.77
CA GLU A 52 28.12 -13.09 2.19
C GLU A 52 27.09 -14.21 2.41
N TYR A 53 27.46 -15.20 3.20
CA TYR A 53 26.60 -16.34 3.54
C TYR A 53 26.14 -16.19 4.97
N ILE A 54 24.82 -16.17 5.17
CA ILE A 54 24.22 -16.06 6.50
C ILE A 54 23.16 -17.15 6.70
N THR A 55 22.94 -17.49 7.96
CA THR A 55 21.85 -18.40 8.35
C THR A 55 20.86 -17.65 9.22
N SER A 56 19.58 -18.00 9.11
CA SER A 56 18.56 -17.42 9.96
C SER A 56 17.46 -18.43 10.29
N ASN A 57 16.88 -18.32 11.48
CA ASN A 57 15.75 -19.13 11.90
C ASN A 57 14.46 -18.74 11.13
N TYR A 58 14.30 -17.45 10.82
CA TYR A 58 13.13 -16.91 10.13
C TYR A 58 13.53 -15.89 9.09
N VAL A 59 12.81 -15.86 7.98
CA VAL A 59 12.92 -14.84 6.92
C VAL A 59 11.61 -14.09 6.77
N LEU A 60 11.66 -12.77 6.88
CA LEU A 60 10.53 -11.89 6.66
C LEU A 60 10.76 -11.10 5.37
N ALA A 61 10.15 -11.54 4.28
CA ALA A 61 10.31 -10.95 2.97
C ALA A 61 9.41 -9.72 2.83
N CYS A 62 10.03 -8.55 2.90
CA CYS A 62 9.43 -7.24 2.64
C CYS A 62 10.02 -6.63 1.35
N ASP A 63 10.36 -7.47 0.36
CA ASP A 63 11.14 -7.15 -0.84
C ASP A 63 10.28 -6.67 -2.01
N GLY A 64 9.03 -6.26 -1.72
CA GLY A 64 8.16 -5.50 -2.62
C GLY A 64 7.50 -6.33 -3.72
N ALA A 65 6.89 -5.63 -4.66
CA ALA A 65 6.03 -6.19 -5.71
C ALA A 65 6.74 -7.29 -6.54
N ASN A 66 8.01 -7.08 -6.84
CA ASN A 66 8.85 -8.01 -7.61
C ASN A 66 9.57 -9.06 -6.75
N SER A 67 9.09 -9.29 -5.54
CA SER A 67 9.70 -10.15 -4.53
C SER A 67 10.52 -11.31 -5.09
N PHE A 68 11.81 -11.28 -4.79
CA PHE A 68 12.74 -12.37 -5.10
C PHE A 68 12.39 -13.61 -4.26
N VAL A 69 12.12 -13.41 -2.96
CA VAL A 69 11.81 -14.51 -2.05
C VAL A 69 10.55 -15.25 -2.48
N ARG A 70 9.47 -14.54 -2.85
CA ARG A 70 8.25 -15.17 -3.36
C ARG A 70 8.54 -16.06 -4.57
N LYS A 71 9.34 -15.55 -5.52
CA LYS A 71 9.72 -16.27 -6.75
C LYS A 71 10.62 -17.47 -6.46
N ALA A 72 11.66 -17.28 -5.64
CA ALA A 72 12.60 -18.33 -5.28
C ALA A 72 11.95 -19.49 -4.53
N LEU A 73 10.94 -19.20 -3.72
CA LEU A 73 10.14 -20.22 -3.00
C LEU A 73 8.99 -20.78 -3.85
N ASN A 74 8.88 -20.43 -5.14
CA ASN A 74 7.81 -20.86 -6.04
C ASN A 74 6.41 -20.62 -5.47
N ILE A 75 6.23 -19.54 -4.71
CA ILE A 75 4.91 -19.16 -4.19
C ILE A 75 4.13 -18.45 -5.29
N GLU A 76 3.13 -19.12 -5.82
CA GLU A 76 2.25 -18.59 -6.84
C GLU A 76 1.36 -17.46 -6.31
N SER A 77 0.95 -16.56 -7.20
CA SER A 77 -0.02 -15.51 -6.90
C SER A 77 -1.29 -15.69 -7.72
N PHE A 78 -2.41 -15.37 -7.09
CA PHE A 78 -3.67 -15.15 -7.79
C PHE A 78 -3.64 -13.74 -8.39
N ASP A 79 -3.88 -13.67 -9.69
CA ASP A 79 -3.94 -12.41 -10.45
C ASP A 79 -5.41 -12.05 -10.72
N TYR A 80 -5.81 -10.87 -10.25
CA TYR A 80 -7.19 -10.37 -10.40
C TYR A 80 -7.48 -9.80 -11.80
N LYS A 81 -6.46 -9.71 -12.69
CA LYS A 81 -6.60 -9.19 -14.05
C LYS A 81 -7.20 -7.78 -14.10
N CYS A 82 -6.67 -6.90 -13.27
CA CYS A 82 -7.15 -5.53 -13.15
C CYS A 82 -6.07 -4.48 -13.47
N ASP A 83 -5.20 -4.79 -14.42
CA ASP A 83 -4.09 -3.93 -14.80
C ASP A 83 -4.59 -2.58 -15.35
N GLN A 84 -4.02 -1.51 -14.82
CA GLN A 84 -4.30 -0.15 -15.26
C GLN A 84 -3.01 0.66 -15.30
N ASP A 85 -2.77 1.32 -16.43
CA ASP A 85 -1.61 2.18 -16.61
C ASP A 85 -1.92 3.61 -16.19
N TRP A 86 -1.06 4.16 -15.34
CA TRP A 86 -1.17 5.50 -14.80
C TRP A 86 0.20 6.19 -14.79
N VAL A 87 0.22 7.48 -15.09
CA VAL A 87 1.40 8.32 -14.87
C VAL A 87 1.28 8.99 -13.50
N VAL A 88 2.23 8.71 -12.64
CA VAL A 88 2.33 9.28 -11.28
C VAL A 88 3.37 10.39 -11.31
N VAL A 89 2.98 11.57 -10.87
CA VAL A 89 3.76 12.80 -10.90
C VAL A 89 3.86 13.36 -9.49
N ASP A 90 5.07 13.53 -8.99
CA ASP A 90 5.34 14.25 -7.75
C ASP A 90 5.81 15.67 -8.10
N TYR A 91 5.10 16.66 -7.58
CA TYR A 91 5.25 18.07 -7.93
C TYR A 91 5.35 18.96 -6.68
N GLN A 92 6.33 19.84 -6.65
CA GLN A 92 6.52 20.82 -5.59
C GLN A 92 5.98 22.16 -6.06
N VAL A 93 4.95 22.66 -5.40
CA VAL A 93 4.43 24.01 -5.62
C VAL A 93 5.36 25.03 -4.95
N ASP A 94 5.50 26.23 -5.53
CA ASP A 94 6.29 27.29 -4.93
C ASP A 94 5.70 27.72 -3.58
N ASP A 95 6.54 27.94 -2.57
CA ASP A 95 6.15 28.23 -1.19
C ASP A 95 5.29 29.50 -1.02
N LYS A 96 5.35 30.41 -1.99
CA LYS A 96 4.55 31.64 -1.98
C LYS A 96 3.06 31.41 -2.18
N TYR A 97 2.65 30.24 -2.72
CA TYR A 97 1.25 29.91 -2.93
C TYR A 97 0.74 29.00 -1.81
N LYS A 98 -0.31 29.42 -1.12
CA LYS A 98 -0.99 28.55 -0.17
C LYS A 98 -1.86 27.54 -0.94
N ILE A 99 -1.57 26.26 -0.83
CA ILE A 99 -2.34 25.21 -1.52
C ILE A 99 -3.50 24.73 -0.67
N ASN A 100 -4.59 24.37 -1.35
CA ASN A 100 -5.69 23.60 -0.75
C ASN A 100 -5.19 22.17 -0.46
N THR A 101 -5.53 21.66 0.72
CA THR A 101 -5.14 20.30 1.17
C THR A 101 -6.20 19.24 0.88
N ASP A 102 -7.29 19.61 0.21
CA ASP A 102 -8.31 18.65 -0.21
C ASP A 102 -7.77 17.70 -1.26
N ARG A 103 -8.26 16.48 -1.22
CA ARG A 103 -7.99 15.47 -2.23
C ARG A 103 -9.08 15.47 -3.27
N TYR A 104 -8.67 15.34 -4.52
CA TYR A 104 -9.61 15.30 -5.64
C TYR A 104 -9.47 14.01 -6.40
N GLN A 105 -10.59 13.36 -6.61
CA GLN A 105 -10.75 12.27 -7.56
C GLN A 105 -11.60 12.77 -8.70
N ILE A 106 -10.97 13.03 -9.84
CA ILE A 106 -11.61 13.60 -11.01
C ILE A 106 -11.94 12.46 -11.96
N CYS A 107 -13.23 12.14 -12.02
CA CYS A 107 -13.74 11.03 -12.83
C CYS A 107 -14.05 11.46 -14.27
N ASP A 108 -13.21 12.29 -14.86
CA ASP A 108 -13.34 12.68 -16.27
C ASP A 108 -13.04 11.47 -17.18
N TYR A 109 -14.03 11.05 -17.99
CA TYR A 109 -13.86 9.89 -18.86
C TYR A 109 -12.75 10.07 -19.92
N LYS A 110 -12.39 11.31 -20.24
CA LYS A 110 -11.29 11.62 -21.19
C LYS A 110 -9.92 11.42 -20.53
N ARG A 111 -9.80 11.78 -19.23
CA ARG A 111 -8.55 11.63 -18.48
C ARG A 111 -8.85 11.55 -16.98
N PRO A 112 -9.19 10.36 -16.46
CA PRO A 112 -9.32 10.18 -15.01
C PRO A 112 -8.06 10.66 -14.29
N THR A 113 -8.24 11.49 -13.26
CA THR A 113 -7.12 12.18 -12.60
C THR A 113 -7.31 12.16 -11.08
N THR A 114 -6.24 11.86 -10.36
CA THR A 114 -6.19 11.98 -8.89
C THR A 114 -5.24 13.11 -8.50
N ILE A 115 -5.63 13.93 -7.52
CA ILE A 115 -4.80 14.99 -6.95
C ILE A 115 -4.71 14.77 -5.45
N VAL A 116 -3.50 14.59 -4.95
CA VAL A 116 -3.23 14.30 -3.54
C VAL A 116 -2.20 15.28 -3.00
N PRO A 117 -2.62 16.36 -2.33
CA PRO A 117 -1.69 17.16 -1.53
C PRO A 117 -1.10 16.28 -0.42
N ILE A 118 0.23 16.34 -0.27
CA ILE A 118 0.99 15.61 0.74
C ILE A 118 1.38 16.60 1.86
N THR A 119 2.54 16.48 2.42
CA THR A 119 3.05 17.43 3.42
C THR A 119 3.76 18.62 2.76
N GLY A 120 3.61 19.80 3.32
CA GLY A 120 4.19 21.04 2.77
C GLY A 120 3.52 21.42 1.45
N GLN A 121 4.32 21.78 0.46
CA GLN A 121 3.88 22.18 -0.87
C GLN A 121 3.99 21.05 -1.90
N HIS A 122 4.15 19.81 -1.43
CA HIS A 122 4.26 18.62 -2.28
C HIS A 122 2.88 18.11 -2.66
N VAL A 123 2.63 17.94 -3.95
CA VAL A 123 1.37 17.43 -4.51
C VAL A 123 1.67 16.27 -5.45
N ARG A 124 0.98 15.16 -5.24
CA ARG A 124 0.99 14.03 -6.17
C ARG A 124 -0.19 14.13 -7.11
N TRP A 125 0.10 13.96 -8.39
CA TRP A 125 -0.88 13.83 -9.46
C TRP A 125 -0.79 12.43 -10.04
N GLU A 126 -1.93 11.86 -10.35
CA GLU A 126 -1.99 10.57 -11.04
C GLU A 126 -2.94 10.75 -12.23
N PHE A 127 -2.46 10.43 -13.43
CA PHE A 127 -3.22 10.55 -14.68
C PHE A 127 -3.36 9.18 -15.31
N LYS A 128 -4.58 8.76 -15.61
CA LYS A 128 -4.80 7.52 -16.35
C LYS A 128 -4.23 7.62 -17.76
N VAL A 129 -3.53 6.58 -18.19
CA VAL A 129 -3.02 6.47 -19.55
C VAL A 129 -4.17 6.09 -20.47
N ASN A 130 -4.30 6.80 -21.59
CA ASN A 130 -5.27 6.46 -22.63
C ASN A 130 -4.64 5.51 -23.64
N PRO A 131 -5.43 4.70 -24.37
CA PRO A 131 -4.89 3.78 -25.38
C PRO A 131 -4.04 4.45 -26.49
N ASP A 132 -4.35 5.71 -26.79
CA ASP A 132 -3.65 6.48 -27.84
C ASP A 132 -2.46 7.28 -27.31
N ASP A 133 -2.15 7.20 -26.02
CA ASP A 133 -1.01 7.92 -25.44
C ASP A 133 0.31 7.22 -25.78
N ASN A 134 1.32 8.02 -26.07
CA ASN A 134 2.70 7.54 -26.13
C ASN A 134 3.37 7.74 -24.77
N LEU A 135 3.68 6.65 -24.07
CA LEU A 135 4.26 6.66 -22.72
C LEU A 135 5.58 7.44 -22.63
N GLU A 136 6.44 7.34 -23.68
CA GLU A 136 7.73 8.03 -23.68
C GLU A 136 7.58 9.55 -23.62
N THR A 137 6.56 10.09 -24.32
CA THR A 137 6.30 11.53 -24.33
C THR A 137 5.37 11.97 -23.21
N LEU A 138 4.58 11.06 -22.65
CA LEU A 138 3.60 11.39 -21.61
C LEU A 138 4.27 11.81 -20.30
N GLU A 139 5.47 11.30 -20.02
CA GLU A 139 6.28 11.64 -18.86
C GLU A 139 7.04 12.97 -19.00
N ASP A 140 7.05 13.59 -20.18
CA ASP A 140 7.69 14.89 -20.42
C ASP A 140 7.03 16.00 -19.60
N GLU A 141 7.82 16.86 -18.99
CA GLU A 141 7.33 17.96 -18.15
C GLU A 141 6.30 18.84 -18.88
N LYS A 142 6.49 19.11 -20.17
CA LYS A 142 5.56 19.89 -20.99
C LYS A 142 4.17 19.23 -21.06
N ASN A 143 4.11 17.93 -21.29
CA ASN A 143 2.87 17.17 -21.37
C ASN A 143 2.21 17.02 -19.99
N ILE A 144 3.00 16.79 -18.95
CA ILE A 144 2.54 16.78 -17.55
C ILE A 144 1.87 18.10 -17.20
N ARG A 145 2.53 19.23 -17.46
CA ARG A 145 1.96 20.56 -17.20
C ARG A 145 0.67 20.79 -17.98
N LYS A 146 0.60 20.31 -19.22
CA LYS A 146 -0.63 20.37 -20.03
C LYS A 146 -1.78 19.57 -19.38
N MET A 147 -1.49 18.38 -18.83
CA MET A 147 -2.48 17.57 -18.12
C MET A 147 -2.89 18.20 -16.79
N MET A 148 -1.98 18.84 -16.06
CA MET A 148 -2.27 19.55 -14.80
C MET A 148 -3.13 20.80 -15.01
N LYS A 149 -2.97 21.51 -16.14
CA LYS A 149 -3.56 22.83 -16.40
C LYS A 149 -5.07 22.93 -16.09
N PRO A 150 -5.93 22.00 -16.49
CA PRO A 150 -7.37 22.09 -16.25
C PRO A 150 -7.75 22.05 -14.78
N HIS A 151 -6.83 21.62 -13.91
CA HIS A 151 -7.13 21.27 -12.53
C HIS A 151 -6.31 22.06 -11.50
N LEU A 152 -5.32 22.87 -11.92
CA LEU A 152 -4.45 23.66 -11.02
C LEU A 152 -5.26 24.57 -10.07
N TRP A 153 -6.36 25.14 -10.55
CA TRP A 153 -7.24 26.00 -9.77
C TRP A 153 -7.81 25.31 -8.50
N ARG A 154 -7.84 23.98 -8.49
CA ARG A 154 -8.30 23.21 -7.31
C ARG A 154 -7.31 23.29 -6.16
N LEU A 155 -6.04 23.47 -6.46
CA LEU A 155 -5.01 23.71 -5.45
C LEU A 155 -5.00 25.18 -5.03
N ASN A 156 -4.92 26.07 -5.99
CA ASN A 156 -5.03 27.51 -5.83
C ASN A 156 -5.13 28.14 -7.23
N PRO A 157 -6.13 28.98 -7.50
CA PRO A 157 -6.32 29.63 -8.82
C PRO A 157 -5.19 30.59 -9.23
N GLU A 158 -4.36 31.03 -8.29
CA GLU A 158 -3.25 31.95 -8.53
C GLU A 158 -1.96 31.23 -8.99
N ILE A 159 -1.93 29.89 -8.97
CA ILE A 159 -0.75 29.11 -9.37
C ILE A 159 -0.59 29.17 -10.90
N PRO A 160 0.47 29.80 -11.42
CA PRO A 160 0.73 29.77 -12.86
C PRO A 160 1.19 28.38 -13.32
N LEU A 161 0.85 28.02 -14.55
CA LEU A 161 1.20 26.71 -15.12
C LEU A 161 2.71 26.40 -15.13
N HIS A 162 3.53 27.42 -15.25
CA HIS A 162 5.00 27.31 -15.31
C HIS A 162 5.70 27.38 -13.94
N SER A 163 4.95 27.68 -12.85
CA SER A 163 5.53 27.72 -11.51
C SER A 163 5.73 26.33 -10.93
N GLY A 164 6.54 26.24 -9.89
CA GLY A 164 6.84 25.01 -9.18
C GLY A 164 7.80 24.09 -9.93
N LYS A 165 8.13 22.97 -9.30
CA LYS A 165 9.15 22.02 -9.76
C LYS A 165 8.58 20.61 -9.89
N LEU A 166 8.79 19.98 -11.04
CA LEU A 166 8.59 18.54 -11.21
C LEU A 166 9.70 17.83 -10.44
N LEU A 167 9.32 17.01 -9.45
CA LEU A 167 10.26 16.22 -8.65
C LEU A 167 10.50 14.85 -9.30
N ARG A 168 9.42 14.25 -9.79
CA ARG A 168 9.44 12.92 -10.39
C ARG A 168 8.23 12.74 -11.31
N SER A 169 8.44 11.99 -12.37
CA SER A 169 7.38 11.44 -13.23
C SER A 169 7.69 9.99 -13.53
N SER A 170 6.70 9.13 -13.51
CA SER A 170 6.88 7.73 -13.90
C SER A 170 5.55 7.07 -14.23
N ALA A 171 5.53 6.30 -15.30
CA ALA A 171 4.42 5.42 -15.63
C ALA A 171 4.50 4.15 -14.76
N TYR A 172 3.35 3.73 -14.27
CA TYR A 172 3.17 2.53 -13.46
C TYR A 172 1.95 1.75 -13.94
N THR A 173 2.11 0.45 -14.04
CA THR A 173 0.96 -0.46 -14.16
C THR A 173 0.54 -0.89 -12.77
N PHE A 174 -0.67 -0.56 -12.39
CA PHE A 174 -1.25 -1.01 -11.12
C PHE A 174 -1.81 -2.42 -11.29
N HIS A 175 -1.39 -3.31 -10.40
CA HIS A 175 -1.80 -4.71 -10.41
C HIS A 175 -2.67 -5.06 -9.21
N GLY A 176 -3.49 -6.09 -9.36
CA GLY A 176 -4.13 -6.78 -8.25
C GLY A 176 -3.57 -8.19 -8.14
N LEU A 177 -2.65 -8.43 -7.21
CA LEU A 177 -2.04 -9.74 -7.00
C LEU A 177 -2.14 -10.15 -5.53
N LEU A 178 -2.38 -11.44 -5.29
CA LEU A 178 -2.44 -12.02 -3.95
C LEU A 178 -1.69 -13.34 -3.93
N ALA A 179 -0.61 -13.44 -3.16
CA ALA A 179 0.13 -14.68 -3.00
C ALA A 179 -0.79 -15.79 -2.47
N LYS A 180 -0.70 -16.99 -3.04
CA LYS A 180 -1.49 -18.13 -2.60
C LYS A 180 -1.24 -18.50 -1.15
N ASN A 181 0.02 -18.33 -0.69
CA ASN A 181 0.43 -18.51 0.69
C ASN A 181 1.33 -17.34 1.13
N PHE A 182 1.17 -16.88 2.37
CA PHE A 182 2.02 -15.86 2.97
C PHE A 182 3.15 -16.46 3.80
N LYS A 183 3.17 -17.80 3.94
CA LYS A 183 4.16 -18.56 4.69
C LYS A 183 4.61 -19.77 3.89
N PHE A 184 5.91 -20.02 3.88
CA PHE A 184 6.54 -21.26 3.41
C PHE A 184 7.65 -21.63 4.40
N ASN A 185 7.54 -22.77 5.07
CA ASN A 185 8.41 -23.16 6.19
C ASN A 185 8.53 -22.01 7.22
N ASN A 186 9.74 -21.49 7.42
CA ASN A 186 10.04 -20.37 8.31
C ASN A 186 10.18 -19.02 7.56
N CYS A 187 9.74 -18.97 6.31
CA CYS A 187 9.74 -17.74 5.49
C CYS A 187 8.33 -17.16 5.41
N PHE A 188 8.24 -15.84 5.55
CA PHE A 188 6.97 -15.11 5.52
C PHE A 188 7.04 -13.98 4.50
N LEU A 189 5.97 -13.80 3.73
CA LEU A 189 5.79 -12.66 2.83
C LEU A 189 4.95 -11.59 3.51
N LEU A 190 5.37 -10.32 3.41
CA LEU A 190 4.69 -9.17 4.01
C LEU A 190 4.56 -8.03 2.97
N GLY A 191 3.49 -7.26 3.09
CA GLY A 191 3.25 -6.11 2.22
C GLY A 191 3.22 -6.52 0.74
N ASP A 192 3.81 -5.72 -0.13
CA ASP A 192 3.77 -5.92 -1.58
C ASP A 192 4.43 -7.24 -2.04
N ALA A 193 5.28 -7.86 -1.22
CA ALA A 193 5.78 -9.21 -1.47
C ALA A 193 4.67 -10.26 -1.42
N ALA A 194 3.68 -10.07 -0.55
CA ALA A 194 2.53 -10.95 -0.38
C ALA A 194 1.32 -10.53 -1.22
N HIS A 195 1.13 -9.23 -1.44
CA HIS A 195 -0.05 -8.70 -2.11
C HIS A 195 0.18 -7.33 -2.74
N GLN A 196 -0.33 -7.16 -3.93
CA GLN A 196 -0.36 -5.89 -4.63
C GLN A 196 -1.80 -5.46 -4.83
N MET A 197 -2.07 -4.18 -4.68
CA MET A 197 -3.42 -3.63 -4.85
C MET A 197 -3.39 -2.28 -5.55
N PRO A 198 -4.39 -1.99 -6.40
CA PRO A 198 -4.53 -0.66 -6.99
C PRO A 198 -4.63 0.43 -5.91
N PRO A 199 -4.08 1.63 -6.13
CA PRO A 199 -3.94 2.66 -5.09
C PRO A 199 -5.23 3.39 -4.73
N PHE A 200 -6.35 3.10 -5.38
CA PHE A 200 -7.61 3.86 -5.29
C PHE A 200 -8.22 3.98 -3.89
N LEU A 201 -7.86 3.08 -2.97
CA LEU A 201 -8.22 3.18 -1.56
C LEU A 201 -7.07 3.68 -0.67
N GLY A 202 -5.85 3.82 -1.20
CA GLY A 202 -4.67 4.22 -0.43
C GLY A 202 -4.31 3.24 0.69
N GLN A 203 -4.59 1.93 0.54
CA GLN A 203 -4.47 0.95 1.62
C GLN A 203 -3.22 0.08 1.57
N GLY A 204 -2.42 0.09 0.49
CA GLY A 204 -1.27 -0.82 0.34
C GLY A 204 -0.32 -0.79 1.53
N LEU A 205 0.24 0.38 1.83
CA LEU A 205 1.13 0.56 2.99
C LEU A 205 0.47 0.16 4.31
N CYS A 206 -0.81 0.55 4.50
CA CYS A 206 -1.54 0.21 5.72
C CYS A 206 -1.70 -1.30 5.91
N GLN A 207 -1.90 -2.04 4.81
CA GLN A 207 -1.98 -3.51 4.89
C GLN A 207 -0.61 -4.12 5.20
N GLY A 208 0.49 -3.63 4.62
CA GLY A 208 1.84 -4.07 4.96
C GLY A 208 2.20 -3.85 6.43
N ILE A 209 1.84 -2.67 7.00
CA ILE A 209 2.02 -2.41 8.44
C ILE A 209 1.18 -3.39 9.28
N LYS A 210 -0.06 -3.67 8.87
CA LYS A 210 -0.90 -4.65 9.57
C LYS A 210 -0.37 -6.07 9.47
N ASP A 211 0.29 -6.44 8.37
CA ASP A 211 0.99 -7.72 8.24
C ASP A 211 2.11 -7.82 9.28
N SER A 212 2.95 -6.80 9.35
CA SER A 212 4.04 -6.74 10.32
C SER A 212 3.51 -6.81 11.75
N TYR A 213 2.48 -6.03 12.07
CA TYR A 213 1.86 -6.07 13.40
C TYR A 213 1.30 -7.45 13.74
N ASN A 214 0.59 -8.11 12.80
CA ASN A 214 0.01 -9.43 13.02
C ASN A 214 1.08 -10.51 13.24
N LEU A 215 2.18 -10.47 12.48
CA LEU A 215 3.22 -11.49 12.54
C LEU A 215 4.21 -11.28 13.69
N CYS A 216 4.65 -10.04 13.95
CA CYS A 216 5.78 -9.79 14.84
C CYS A 216 5.53 -10.23 16.29
N TRP A 217 4.32 -9.99 16.83
CA TRP A 217 4.03 -10.43 18.21
C TRP A 217 3.96 -11.96 18.32
N LYS A 218 3.42 -12.64 17.29
CA LYS A 218 3.38 -14.11 17.23
C LYS A 218 4.78 -14.67 17.17
N LEU A 219 5.59 -14.12 16.27
CA LEU A 219 6.98 -14.53 16.10
C LEU A 219 7.81 -14.30 17.38
N SER A 220 7.67 -13.13 18.00
CA SER A 220 8.30 -12.82 19.27
C SER A 220 7.90 -13.81 20.36
N GLY A 221 6.62 -14.15 20.48
CA GLY A 221 6.14 -15.13 21.45
C GLY A 221 6.70 -16.53 21.19
N VAL A 222 6.84 -16.96 19.94
CA VAL A 222 7.47 -18.23 19.59
C VAL A 222 8.95 -18.23 19.90
N MET A 223 9.68 -17.17 19.56
CA MET A 223 11.12 -17.06 19.82
C MET A 223 11.44 -17.03 21.31
N ASN A 224 10.53 -16.52 22.14
CA ASN A 224 10.66 -16.51 23.60
C ASN A 224 10.00 -17.73 24.27
N ASN A 225 9.61 -18.76 23.51
CA ASN A 225 8.95 -19.98 24.01
C ASN A 225 7.64 -19.71 24.79
N ILE A 226 6.96 -18.60 24.53
CA ILE A 226 5.65 -18.26 25.10
C ILE A 226 4.54 -18.97 24.34
N PHE A 227 4.68 -19.06 23.01
CA PHE A 227 3.70 -19.67 22.13
C PHE A 227 4.25 -20.87 21.39
N ASN A 228 3.38 -21.83 21.08
CA ASN A 228 3.70 -22.91 20.14
C ASN A 228 3.92 -22.34 18.73
N LYS A 229 4.87 -22.91 17.98
CA LYS A 229 5.18 -22.55 16.60
C LYS A 229 3.96 -22.56 15.67
N GLU A 230 2.96 -23.39 15.95
CA GLU A 230 1.72 -23.49 15.18
C GLU A 230 0.94 -22.17 15.07
N ILE A 231 1.10 -21.25 16.03
CA ILE A 231 0.48 -19.93 15.97
C ILE A 231 0.88 -19.16 14.71
N LEU A 232 2.08 -19.40 14.17
CA LEU A 232 2.58 -18.74 12.97
C LEU A 232 1.79 -19.14 11.69
N ASN A 233 1.08 -20.27 11.72
CA ASN A 233 0.23 -20.71 10.60
C ASN A 233 -1.01 -19.81 10.50
N THR A 234 -1.43 -19.18 11.59
CA THR A 234 -2.60 -18.28 11.61
C THR A 234 -2.36 -16.98 10.84
N TYR A 235 -1.10 -16.57 10.66
CA TYR A 235 -0.75 -15.34 9.95
C TYR A 235 -1.36 -15.28 8.55
N SER A 236 -1.11 -16.30 7.74
CA SER A 236 -1.66 -16.36 6.38
C SER A 236 -3.20 -16.42 6.39
N LEU A 237 -3.78 -17.18 7.31
CA LEU A 237 -5.23 -17.35 7.43
C LEU A 237 -5.95 -16.04 7.77
N GLU A 238 -5.39 -15.28 8.70
CA GLU A 238 -5.98 -14.03 9.19
C GLU A 238 -5.81 -12.88 8.18
N ARG A 239 -4.62 -12.79 7.56
CA ARG A 239 -4.31 -11.65 6.71
C ARG A 239 -4.86 -11.78 5.30
N LYS A 240 -4.78 -12.96 4.71
CA LYS A 240 -5.14 -13.19 3.31
C LYS A 240 -6.58 -12.79 2.98
N GLY A 241 -7.53 -13.17 3.81
CA GLY A 241 -8.93 -12.83 3.58
C GLY A 241 -9.21 -11.32 3.67
N ILE A 242 -8.53 -10.61 4.60
CA ILE A 242 -8.63 -9.15 4.74
C ILE A 242 -8.10 -8.46 3.48
N VAL A 243 -6.93 -8.89 3.05
CA VAL A 243 -6.26 -8.31 1.88
C VAL A 243 -7.06 -8.56 0.60
N ASP A 244 -7.60 -9.77 0.39
CA ASP A 244 -8.49 -10.09 -0.74
C ASP A 244 -9.69 -9.12 -0.82
N PHE A 245 -10.32 -8.86 0.32
CA PHE A 245 -11.43 -7.92 0.38
C PHE A 245 -11.00 -6.49 0.02
N VAL A 246 -9.83 -6.04 0.52
CA VAL A 246 -9.31 -4.69 0.23
C VAL A 246 -8.95 -4.56 -1.25
N ILE A 247 -8.31 -5.58 -1.86
CA ILE A 247 -8.00 -5.60 -3.30
C ILE A 247 -9.28 -5.45 -4.11
N LYS A 248 -10.31 -6.29 -3.84
CA LYS A 248 -11.60 -6.22 -4.54
C LYS A 248 -12.29 -4.87 -4.38
N GLY A 249 -12.17 -4.28 -3.20
CA GLY A 249 -12.69 -2.94 -2.95
C GLY A 249 -11.94 -1.86 -3.73
N ALA A 250 -10.61 -1.94 -3.79
CA ALA A 250 -9.79 -1.02 -4.57
C ALA A 250 -10.08 -1.13 -6.07
N MET A 251 -10.24 -2.35 -6.60
CA MET A 251 -10.62 -2.59 -7.98
C MET A 251 -11.98 -1.94 -8.30
N LYS A 252 -13.01 -2.21 -7.49
CA LYS A 252 -14.33 -1.61 -7.67
C LYS A 252 -14.28 -0.08 -7.67
N GLN A 253 -13.46 0.50 -6.80
CA GLN A 253 -13.26 1.95 -6.78
C GLN A 253 -12.54 2.42 -8.05
N GLY A 254 -11.54 1.67 -8.52
CA GLY A 254 -10.82 1.94 -9.75
C GLY A 254 -11.73 1.91 -10.99
N ASP A 255 -12.68 0.98 -11.04
CA ASP A 255 -13.65 0.89 -12.15
C ASP A 255 -14.56 2.12 -12.18
N ILE A 256 -14.99 2.60 -11.00
CA ILE A 256 -15.81 3.80 -10.91
C ILE A 256 -15.04 5.04 -11.34
N ILE A 257 -13.80 5.19 -10.85
CA ILE A 257 -12.95 6.36 -11.12
C ILE A 257 -12.45 6.36 -12.55
N GLY A 258 -11.94 5.21 -12.99
CA GLY A 258 -11.19 5.03 -14.23
C GLY A 258 -12.05 4.72 -15.46
N SER A 259 -13.40 4.76 -15.37
CA SER A 259 -14.26 4.50 -16.51
C SER A 259 -14.03 5.52 -17.62
N GLN A 260 -13.64 5.04 -18.81
CA GLN A 260 -13.40 5.84 -20.01
C GLN A 260 -14.48 5.65 -21.09
N ASP A 261 -15.43 4.72 -20.88
CA ASP A 261 -16.61 4.63 -21.71
C ASP A 261 -17.58 5.79 -21.39
N TRP A 262 -17.89 6.60 -22.41
CA TRP A 262 -18.67 7.82 -22.25
C TRP A 262 -20.09 7.58 -21.70
N LEU A 263 -20.71 6.46 -22.07
CA LEU A 263 -22.07 6.14 -21.62
C LEU A 263 -22.04 5.74 -20.12
N THR A 264 -21.15 4.84 -19.73
CA THR A 264 -20.94 4.43 -18.35
C THR A 264 -20.55 5.62 -17.48
N ALA A 265 -19.66 6.48 -17.95
CA ALA A 265 -19.24 7.68 -17.24
C ALA A 265 -20.42 8.65 -17.06
N THR A 266 -21.24 8.87 -18.09
CA THR A 266 -22.42 9.74 -18.01
C THR A 266 -23.44 9.21 -17.00
N LEU A 267 -23.74 7.91 -17.04
CA LEU A 267 -24.66 7.28 -16.07
C LEU A 267 -24.13 7.37 -14.64
N ARG A 268 -22.81 7.14 -14.45
CA ARG A 268 -22.15 7.33 -13.16
C ARG A 268 -22.32 8.77 -12.67
N ASP A 269 -22.06 9.76 -13.52
CA ASP A 269 -22.11 11.18 -13.14
C ASP A 269 -23.52 11.62 -12.80
N ILE A 270 -24.54 11.15 -13.54
CA ILE A 270 -25.95 11.35 -13.19
C ILE A 270 -26.24 10.72 -11.82
N TYR A 271 -25.81 9.47 -11.61
CA TYR A 271 -26.00 8.77 -10.32
C TYR A 271 -25.37 9.53 -9.17
N LEU A 272 -24.09 9.94 -9.32
CA LEU A 272 -23.37 10.68 -8.27
C LEU A 272 -24.00 12.03 -7.98
N ASN A 273 -24.48 12.73 -9.02
CA ASN A 273 -25.17 14.00 -8.86
C ASN A 273 -26.49 13.82 -8.08
N VAL A 274 -27.33 12.87 -8.45
CA VAL A 274 -28.55 12.55 -7.71
C VAL A 274 -28.24 12.11 -6.28
N ALA A 275 -27.21 11.26 -6.10
CA ALA A 275 -26.80 10.75 -4.80
C ALA A 275 -26.23 11.84 -3.88
N SER A 276 -25.71 12.95 -4.43
CA SER A 276 -25.27 14.10 -3.63
C SER A 276 -26.41 14.75 -2.86
N TYR A 277 -27.63 14.73 -3.40
CA TYR A 277 -28.84 15.23 -2.75
C TYR A 277 -29.52 14.19 -1.85
N ILE A 278 -29.25 12.91 -2.06
CA ILE A 278 -29.83 11.79 -1.31
C ILE A 278 -28.72 10.94 -0.71
N PRO A 279 -28.20 11.27 0.50
CA PRO A 279 -27.05 10.59 1.10
C PRO A 279 -27.20 9.07 1.27
N LYS A 280 -28.44 8.56 1.33
CA LYS A 280 -28.71 7.13 1.39
C LYS A 280 -28.21 6.40 0.15
N LEU A 281 -28.22 7.03 -1.03
CA LEU A 281 -27.72 6.45 -2.28
C LEU A 281 -26.19 6.34 -2.31
N LEU A 282 -25.46 7.11 -1.49
CA LEU A 282 -24.01 7.01 -1.36
C LEU A 282 -23.57 5.81 -0.50
N LYS A 283 -24.48 5.16 0.26
CA LYS A 283 -24.11 4.00 1.10
C LYS A 283 -23.41 2.87 0.36
N PRO A 284 -23.83 2.46 -0.86
CA PRO A 284 -23.13 1.41 -1.62
C PRO A 284 -21.71 1.78 -2.05
N LEU A 285 -21.41 3.09 -2.16
CA LEU A 285 -20.10 3.61 -2.52
C LEU A 285 -19.17 3.75 -1.32
N LYS A 286 -19.74 3.77 -0.10
CA LYS A 286 -18.97 3.82 1.12
C LYS A 286 -18.45 2.43 1.44
N PHE A 287 -17.13 2.33 1.57
CA PHE A 287 -16.42 1.12 1.99
C PHE A 287 -16.62 0.92 3.51
N GLN A 288 -17.83 0.52 3.93
CA GLN A 288 -18.27 0.64 5.34
C GLN A 288 -18.69 -0.65 6.02
N LYS A 289 -18.51 -1.83 5.43
CA LYS A 289 -18.76 -3.03 6.22
C LYS A 289 -17.56 -3.28 7.12
N PRO A 290 -17.77 -3.41 8.45
CA PRO A 290 -16.71 -3.82 9.34
C PRO A 290 -16.17 -5.15 8.82
N TRP A 291 -14.86 -5.21 8.69
CA TRP A 291 -14.18 -6.41 8.27
C TRP A 291 -14.29 -7.46 9.38
N LYS A 292 -14.67 -8.68 9.01
CA LYS A 292 -14.66 -9.82 9.93
C LYS A 292 -13.52 -10.76 9.57
N ILE A 293 -12.65 -11.05 10.53
CA ILE A 293 -11.71 -12.15 10.44
C ILE A 293 -12.53 -13.44 10.52
N LYS A 294 -12.44 -14.28 9.51
CA LYS A 294 -13.25 -15.54 9.43
C LYS A 294 -12.47 -16.76 9.89
N ASN A 295 -11.15 -16.69 9.80
CA ASN A 295 -10.26 -17.83 10.09
C ASN A 295 -9.06 -17.31 10.88
N GLY A 296 -8.46 -18.16 11.72
CA GLY A 296 -7.31 -17.82 12.53
C GLY A 296 -7.61 -18.01 14.01
N MET A 297 -7.06 -17.15 14.86
CA MET A 297 -7.27 -17.16 16.31
C MET A 297 -8.64 -16.58 16.68
N ILE A 298 -9.71 -17.27 16.33
CA ILE A 298 -11.09 -16.89 16.62
C ILE A 298 -11.76 -18.07 17.32
N ASP A 299 -12.27 -17.82 18.52
CA ASP A 299 -13.10 -18.77 19.21
C ASP A 299 -14.57 -18.60 18.80
N ASN A 300 -15.01 -19.46 17.90
CA ASN A 300 -16.39 -19.45 17.42
C ASN A 300 -17.39 -20.00 18.43
N ASP A 301 -16.92 -20.71 19.44
CA ASP A 301 -17.77 -21.35 20.46
C ASP A 301 -18.09 -20.37 21.59
N LEU A 302 -17.16 -19.49 21.97
CA LEU A 302 -17.36 -18.46 22.99
C LEU A 302 -18.27 -17.30 22.52
N PHE A 303 -18.21 -16.95 21.23
CA PHE A 303 -18.98 -15.82 20.68
C PHE A 303 -19.62 -16.21 19.34
N PRO A 304 -20.69 -17.00 19.34
CA PRO A 304 -21.30 -17.51 18.10
C PRO A 304 -22.00 -16.46 17.24
N ASN A 305 -22.02 -15.19 17.67
CA ASN A 305 -22.82 -14.12 17.10
C ASN A 305 -22.04 -13.15 16.18
N ASP A 306 -22.75 -12.18 15.66
CA ASP A 306 -22.32 -11.19 14.66
C ASP A 306 -21.09 -10.36 15.02
N VAL A 307 -20.62 -10.38 16.25
CA VAL A 307 -19.44 -9.61 16.74
C VAL A 307 -18.12 -10.39 16.65
N ASN A 308 -18.17 -11.73 16.54
CA ASN A 308 -16.94 -12.52 16.47
C ASN A 308 -16.13 -12.18 15.21
N GLY A 309 -14.84 -11.91 15.37
CA GLY A 309 -13.94 -11.51 14.30
C GLY A 309 -14.12 -10.07 13.80
N VAL A 310 -15.01 -9.28 14.39
CA VAL A 310 -15.13 -7.85 14.07
C VAL A 310 -14.00 -7.08 14.73
N ILE A 311 -13.32 -6.22 13.93
CA ILE A 311 -12.38 -5.26 14.48
C ILE A 311 -13.19 -4.24 15.30
N ILE A 312 -13.03 -4.27 16.60
CA ILE A 312 -13.64 -3.29 17.51
C ILE A 312 -12.96 -1.94 17.21
N PRO A 313 -13.71 -0.87 16.91
CA PRO A 313 -13.15 0.47 16.84
C PRO A 313 -12.44 0.75 18.17
N HIS A 314 -11.21 1.27 18.08
CA HIS A 314 -10.47 1.66 19.29
C HIS A 314 -11.35 2.64 20.08
N PRO A 315 -11.75 2.34 21.30
CA PRO A 315 -12.42 3.34 22.11
C PRO A 315 -11.45 4.50 22.27
N SER A 316 -11.94 5.72 22.17
CA SER A 316 -11.17 6.91 22.55
C SER A 316 -10.88 6.77 24.04
N LEU A 317 -9.79 6.10 24.38
CA LEU A 317 -9.28 6.10 25.72
C LEU A 317 -8.53 7.42 25.87
N ASP A 318 -9.06 8.31 26.70
CA ASP A 318 -8.28 9.39 27.31
C ASP A 318 -7.24 8.73 28.23
N ILE A 319 -6.24 8.11 27.63
CA ILE A 319 -5.06 7.68 28.35
C ILE A 319 -4.31 8.96 28.65
N LYS A 320 -4.40 9.44 29.88
CA LYS A 320 -3.35 10.31 30.43
C LYS A 320 -2.09 9.45 30.48
N VAL A 321 -1.33 9.52 29.40
CA VAL A 321 0.00 8.92 29.34
C VAL A 321 0.85 9.76 30.31
N ASP A 322 1.21 9.16 31.43
CA ASP A 322 2.24 9.71 32.29
C ASP A 322 3.49 9.82 31.41
N ASN A 323 4.04 11.03 31.25
CA ASN A 323 5.18 11.34 30.38
C ASN A 323 6.44 10.51 30.67
N LYS A 324 6.41 9.62 31.63
CA LYS A 324 7.51 8.70 32.01
C LYS A 324 7.59 7.41 31.19
N LEU A 325 6.67 7.15 30.27
CA LEU A 325 6.65 5.91 29.46
C LEU A 325 7.27 6.08 28.07
N PHE A 326 7.71 7.29 27.71
CA PHE A 326 8.30 7.60 26.39
C PHE A 326 9.60 8.42 26.47
N ASP A 327 10.28 8.47 27.61
CA ASP A 327 11.66 8.95 27.72
C ASP A 327 12.66 7.81 27.42
#